data_f71a638b52610ad7feb7fb9593563a35
#
_entry.id   f71a638b52610ad7feb7fb9593563a35
#
_cell.length_a   1.000
_cell.length_b   1.000
_cell.length_c   1.000
_cell.angle_alpha   90.00
_cell.angle_beta   90.00
_cell.angle_gamma   90.00
#
_symmetry.space_group_name_H-M   'P 1'
#
loop_
_entity.id
_entity.type
_entity.pdbx_description
1 polymer ?
#
loop_
_entity_poly.entity_id
_entity_poly.type
_entity_poly.pdbx_seq_one_letter_code
_entity_poly.pdbx_strand_id
1 'polypeptide(L)'
;MKQKTLLLFQLFLAVFAVYAVLKYSGNQRLYVPLTCLFTMFLVGKVETAVTEKDKIEEKQRARAGKQADEKRTFKPVDCLLKSKNVLLLTDAIHYLLNDLGLKVSRSPDQSVIDRLIRASDNSQVTFGLKVLSDVGELSENWDSWGELSQFDTGKGGNQRLLLIGSNSIHDEGEDKPKFSDFSANTQSLLSSKSIVAMTTLTFYKIYILCQKKNVNPAAILDLIQRHPGGVFRLEQYMKSSSQAA
;
A
#
# COMPACT_ATOMS: atom_id res chain seq x y z
N MET A 1 15.42 20.38 -31.88
CA MET A 1 15.42 20.55 -33.38
C MET A 1 14.01 20.74 -33.94
N LYS A 2 13.01 19.98 -33.56
CA LYS A 2 11.63 20.05 -34.12
C LYS A 2 10.95 21.43 -33.99
N GLN A 3 11.10 22.11 -32.84
CA GLN A 3 10.47 23.41 -32.58
C GLN A 3 10.96 24.54 -33.50
N LYS A 4 12.27 24.59 -33.77
CA LYS A 4 12.87 25.61 -34.69
C LYS A 4 12.39 25.42 -36.14
N THR A 5 12.21 24.18 -36.59
CA THR A 5 11.72 23.85 -37.93
C THR A 5 10.27 24.27 -38.12
N LEU A 6 9.45 24.08 -37.07
CA LEU A 6 8.03 24.45 -37.07
C LEU A 6 7.85 25.98 -37.10
N LEU A 7 8.66 26.70 -36.35
CA LEU A 7 8.66 28.17 -36.31
C LEU A 7 9.07 28.78 -37.66
N LEU A 8 10.05 28.17 -38.30
CA LEU A 8 10.46 28.53 -39.67
C LEU A 8 9.33 28.30 -40.70
N PHE A 9 8.62 27.19 -40.59
CA PHE A 9 7.48 26.87 -41.44
C PHE A 9 6.31 27.85 -41.25
N GLN A 10 5.99 28.22 -40.03
CA GLN A 10 4.97 29.23 -39.71
C GLN A 10 5.36 30.62 -40.29
N LEU A 11 6.62 30.98 -40.13
CA LEU A 11 7.13 32.24 -40.68
C LEU A 11 7.05 32.26 -42.22
N PHE A 12 7.37 31.13 -42.87
CA PHE A 12 7.23 30.97 -44.32
C PHE A 12 5.79 31.12 -44.81
N LEU A 13 4.83 30.48 -44.10
CA LEU A 13 3.40 30.62 -44.42
C LEU A 13 2.90 32.06 -44.23
N ALA A 14 3.36 32.77 -43.23
CA ALA A 14 3.00 34.16 -43.01
C ALA A 14 3.53 35.08 -44.15
N VAL A 15 4.79 34.91 -44.56
CA VAL A 15 5.38 35.64 -45.68
C VAL A 15 4.66 35.34 -46.98
N PHE A 16 4.31 34.06 -47.21
CA PHE A 16 3.57 33.65 -48.38
C PHE A 16 2.17 34.24 -48.44
N ALA A 17 1.48 34.30 -47.29
CA ALA A 17 0.16 34.94 -47.20
C ALA A 17 0.22 36.45 -47.57
N VAL A 18 1.21 37.16 -47.08
CA VAL A 18 1.43 38.59 -47.43
C VAL A 18 1.74 38.74 -48.93
N TYR A 19 2.60 37.90 -49.48
CA TYR A 19 2.91 37.91 -50.89
C TYR A 19 1.69 37.64 -51.77
N ALA A 20 0.83 36.69 -51.36
CA ALA A 20 -0.41 36.37 -52.09
C ALA A 20 -1.39 37.55 -52.11
N VAL A 21 -1.53 38.32 -51.03
CA VAL A 21 -2.35 39.52 -50.97
C VAL A 21 -1.88 40.59 -51.95
N LEU A 22 -0.58 40.71 -52.13
CA LEU A 22 0.01 41.73 -53.01
C LEU A 22 -0.06 41.34 -54.51
N LYS A 23 0.05 40.07 -54.84
CA LYS A 23 0.21 39.61 -56.22
C LYS A 23 -1.08 39.14 -56.90
N TYR A 24 -2.03 38.58 -56.15
CA TYR A 24 -3.25 38.04 -56.73
C TYR A 24 -4.35 39.12 -56.84
N SER A 25 -5.19 39.07 -57.88
CA SER A 25 -6.32 39.96 -58.06
C SER A 25 -7.64 39.21 -57.92
N GLY A 26 -8.72 39.94 -57.60
CA GLY A 26 -10.06 39.37 -57.48
C GLY A 26 -10.24 38.48 -56.22
N ASN A 27 -11.16 37.51 -56.29
CA ASN A 27 -11.52 36.64 -55.18
C ASN A 27 -10.33 35.81 -54.66
N GLN A 28 -9.32 35.55 -55.44
CA GLN A 28 -8.10 34.82 -55.02
C GLN A 28 -7.30 35.57 -53.96
N ARG A 29 -7.41 36.90 -53.89
CA ARG A 29 -6.77 37.73 -52.82
C ARG A 29 -7.20 37.36 -51.43
N LEU A 30 -8.42 36.85 -51.26
CA LEU A 30 -8.99 36.48 -49.95
C LEU A 30 -8.78 34.99 -49.62
N TYR A 31 -8.90 34.12 -50.62
CA TYR A 31 -8.84 32.66 -50.36
C TYR A 31 -7.43 32.16 -49.97
N VAL A 32 -6.38 32.67 -50.59
CA VAL A 32 -5.00 32.23 -50.32
C VAL A 32 -4.53 32.62 -48.93
N PRO A 33 -4.70 33.89 -48.46
CA PRO A 33 -4.37 34.22 -47.06
C PRO A 33 -5.21 33.47 -46.04
N LEU A 34 -6.51 33.24 -46.30
CA LEU A 34 -7.40 32.52 -45.38
C LEU A 34 -6.99 31.06 -45.22
N THR A 35 -6.61 30.39 -46.31
CA THR A 35 -6.09 29.00 -46.23
C THR A 35 -4.75 28.94 -45.51
N CYS A 36 -3.85 29.91 -45.68
CA CYS A 36 -2.58 29.98 -44.94
C CYS A 36 -2.84 30.18 -43.43
N LEU A 37 -3.75 31.07 -43.02
CA LEU A 37 -4.12 31.29 -41.61
C LEU A 37 -4.76 30.05 -40.97
N PHE A 38 -5.63 29.37 -41.72
CA PHE A 38 -6.24 28.12 -41.27
C PHE A 38 -5.21 27.02 -41.06
N THR A 39 -4.25 26.89 -41.96
CA THR A 39 -3.14 25.92 -41.85
C THR A 39 -2.25 26.24 -40.63
N MET A 40 -1.92 27.52 -40.40
CA MET A 40 -1.17 27.95 -39.21
C MET A 40 -1.91 27.61 -37.91
N PHE A 41 -3.24 27.81 -37.87
CA PHE A 41 -4.06 27.46 -36.73
C PHE A 41 -4.08 25.95 -36.45
N LEU A 42 -4.22 25.12 -37.47
CA LEU A 42 -4.17 23.66 -37.36
C LEU A 42 -2.80 23.17 -36.87
N VAL A 43 -1.72 23.71 -37.40
CA VAL A 43 -0.35 23.39 -37.00
C VAL A 43 -0.14 23.74 -35.50
N GLY A 44 -0.61 24.92 -35.04
CA GLY A 44 -0.54 25.33 -33.65
C GLY A 44 -1.33 24.40 -32.73
N LYS A 45 -2.50 23.92 -33.14
CA LYS A 45 -3.30 22.94 -32.38
C LYS A 45 -2.61 21.59 -32.26
N VAL A 46 -1.98 21.11 -33.33
CA VAL A 46 -1.21 19.85 -33.32
C VAL A 46 0.01 19.96 -32.40
N GLU A 47 0.70 21.10 -32.41
CA GLU A 47 1.86 21.34 -31.54
C GLU A 47 1.48 21.32 -30.05
N THR A 48 0.36 21.96 -29.65
CA THR A 48 -0.10 21.93 -28.27
C THR A 48 -0.48 20.51 -27.84
N ALA A 49 -1.15 19.74 -28.70
CA ALA A 49 -1.54 18.36 -28.40
C ALA A 49 -0.30 17.42 -28.26
N VAL A 50 0.73 17.59 -29.08
CA VAL A 50 1.97 16.81 -29.00
C VAL A 50 2.75 17.15 -27.72
N THR A 51 2.86 18.44 -27.37
CA THR A 51 3.55 18.86 -26.14
C THR A 51 2.84 18.42 -24.87
N GLU A 52 1.51 18.38 -24.85
CA GLU A 52 0.74 17.81 -23.71
C GLU A 52 0.96 16.30 -23.59
N LYS A 53 0.95 15.58 -24.71
CA LYS A 53 1.19 14.14 -24.72
C LYS A 53 2.60 13.80 -24.22
N ASP A 54 3.62 14.51 -24.67
CA ASP A 54 5.01 14.34 -24.21
C ASP A 54 5.14 14.59 -22.69
N LYS A 55 4.47 15.63 -22.16
CA LYS A 55 4.44 15.92 -20.71
C LYS A 55 3.73 14.84 -19.89
N ILE A 56 2.66 14.25 -20.44
CA ILE A 56 1.95 13.15 -19.78
C ILE A 56 2.83 11.90 -19.76
N GLU A 57 3.48 11.57 -20.86
CA GLU A 57 4.40 10.42 -20.94
C GLU A 57 5.61 10.58 -20.02
N GLU A 58 6.18 11.78 -19.94
CA GLU A 58 7.29 12.07 -19.04
C GLU A 58 6.88 11.92 -17.56
N LYS A 59 5.68 12.43 -17.20
CA LYS A 59 5.11 12.22 -15.85
C LYS A 59 4.85 10.75 -15.55
N GLN A 60 4.37 9.98 -16.53
CA GLN A 60 4.14 8.54 -16.35
C GLN A 60 5.47 7.78 -16.19
N ARG A 61 6.50 8.11 -16.98
CA ARG A 61 7.85 7.53 -16.85
C ARG A 61 8.49 7.88 -15.51
N ALA A 62 8.35 9.13 -15.05
CA ALA A 62 8.86 9.55 -13.74
C ALA A 62 8.15 8.82 -12.58
N ARG A 63 6.83 8.59 -12.68
CA ARG A 63 6.08 7.79 -11.70
C ARG A 63 6.47 6.32 -11.74
N ALA A 64 6.61 5.73 -12.92
CA ALA A 64 7.06 4.34 -13.08
C ALA A 64 8.50 4.14 -12.57
N GLY A 65 9.40 5.11 -12.80
CA GLY A 65 10.76 5.11 -12.24
C GLY A 65 10.76 5.15 -10.73
N LYS A 66 9.97 6.06 -10.11
CA LYS A 66 9.82 6.11 -8.64
C LYS A 66 9.27 4.82 -8.06
N GLN A 67 8.24 4.23 -8.67
CA GLN A 67 7.68 2.94 -8.22
C GLN A 67 8.68 1.79 -8.37
N ALA A 68 9.53 1.80 -9.40
CA ALA A 68 10.58 0.79 -9.59
C ALA A 68 11.71 0.93 -8.56
N ASP A 69 12.08 2.17 -8.20
CA ASP A 69 13.07 2.45 -7.16
C ASP A 69 12.52 2.15 -5.76
N GLU A 70 11.26 2.44 -5.48
CA GLU A 70 10.59 2.02 -4.23
C GLU A 70 10.54 0.49 -4.10
N LYS A 71 10.28 -0.25 -5.19
CA LYS A 71 10.34 -1.72 -5.18
C LYS A 71 11.75 -2.26 -4.93
N ARG A 72 12.79 -1.58 -5.40
CA ARG A 72 14.19 -1.99 -5.16
C ARG A 72 14.67 -1.74 -3.72
N THR A 73 14.03 -0.80 -3.02
CA THR A 73 14.39 -0.43 -1.64
C THR A 73 13.44 -0.98 -0.58
N PHE A 74 12.33 -1.65 -0.97
CA PHE A 74 11.37 -2.22 -0.02
C PHE A 74 12.02 -3.35 0.78
N LYS A 75 12.26 -3.09 2.06
CA LYS A 75 12.75 -4.05 3.05
C LYS A 75 11.62 -4.37 4.03
N PRO A 76 10.90 -5.49 3.85
CA PRO A 76 9.71 -5.80 4.65
C PRO A 76 9.96 -5.77 6.15
N VAL A 77 11.09 -6.29 6.60
CA VAL A 77 11.47 -6.30 8.03
C VAL A 77 11.71 -4.88 8.56
N ASP A 78 12.40 -4.03 7.80
CA ASP A 78 12.62 -2.64 8.22
C ASP A 78 11.29 -1.87 8.27
N CYS A 79 10.41 -2.07 7.29
CA CYS A 79 9.08 -1.48 7.29
C CYS A 79 8.27 -1.95 8.49
N LEU A 80 8.29 -3.26 8.80
CA LEU A 80 7.57 -3.84 9.94
C LEU A 80 8.01 -3.24 11.28
N LEU A 81 9.31 -3.02 11.46
CA LEU A 81 9.87 -2.58 12.74
C LEU A 81 9.97 -1.06 12.89
N LYS A 82 9.91 -0.29 11.78
CA LYS A 82 10.16 1.15 11.82
C LYS A 82 9.01 2.01 11.32
N SER A 83 8.08 1.45 10.53
CA SER A 83 6.99 2.22 9.94
C SER A 83 5.79 2.33 10.87
N LYS A 84 5.12 3.49 10.81
CA LYS A 84 3.76 3.70 11.33
C LYS A 84 2.73 3.85 10.20
N ASN A 85 3.17 3.77 8.95
CA ASN A 85 2.27 3.83 7.81
C ASN A 85 1.57 2.48 7.64
N VAL A 86 0.25 2.46 7.85
CA VAL A 86 -0.60 1.25 7.79
C VAL A 86 -0.46 0.50 6.46
N LEU A 87 -0.38 1.21 5.33
CA LEU A 87 -0.24 0.58 4.02
C LEU A 87 1.09 -0.17 3.89
N LEU A 88 2.20 0.47 4.29
CA LEU A 88 3.52 -0.15 4.27
C LEU A 88 3.62 -1.33 5.25
N LEU A 89 3.02 -1.20 6.44
CA LEU A 89 2.94 -2.27 7.42
C LEU A 89 2.13 -3.46 6.88
N THR A 90 0.96 -3.19 6.29
CA THR A 90 0.10 -4.23 5.71
C THR A 90 0.80 -4.97 4.59
N ASP A 91 1.53 -4.26 3.72
CA ASP A 91 2.28 -4.89 2.62
C ASP A 91 3.50 -5.66 3.14
N ALA A 92 4.18 -5.16 4.17
CA ALA A 92 5.28 -5.88 4.82
C ALA A 92 4.81 -7.18 5.47
N ILE A 93 3.71 -7.13 6.24
CA ILE A 93 3.11 -8.31 6.87
C ILE A 93 2.64 -9.31 5.81
N HIS A 94 1.98 -8.83 4.76
CA HIS A 94 1.55 -9.67 3.63
C HIS A 94 2.72 -10.42 3.00
N TYR A 95 3.81 -9.71 2.71
CA TYR A 95 5.02 -10.30 2.15
C TYR A 95 5.62 -11.38 3.06
N LEU A 96 5.80 -11.06 4.35
CA LEU A 96 6.39 -11.97 5.32
C LEU A 96 5.53 -13.21 5.58
N LEU A 97 4.21 -13.08 5.60
CA LEU A 97 3.28 -14.23 5.71
C LEU A 97 3.35 -15.15 4.49
N ASN A 98 3.43 -14.59 3.28
CA ASN A 98 3.61 -15.37 2.06
C ASN A 98 4.98 -16.08 2.03
N ASP A 99 6.04 -15.41 2.51
CA ASP A 99 7.38 -16.00 2.63
C ASP A 99 7.41 -17.18 3.61
N LEU A 100 6.53 -17.18 4.62
CA LEU A 100 6.27 -18.32 5.49
C LEU A 100 5.40 -19.42 4.84
N GLY A 101 4.96 -19.27 3.61
CA GLY A 101 4.11 -20.24 2.92
C GLY A 101 2.64 -20.18 3.28
N LEU A 102 2.20 -19.18 4.03
CA LEU A 102 0.79 -18.97 4.35
C LEU A 102 0.05 -18.35 3.16
N LYS A 103 -1.24 -18.66 3.04
CA LYS A 103 -2.10 -18.08 2.00
C LYS A 103 -2.69 -16.76 2.48
N VAL A 104 -2.29 -15.68 1.81
CA VAL A 104 -2.76 -14.32 2.14
C VAL A 104 -3.51 -13.74 0.95
N SER A 105 -4.72 -13.28 1.18
CA SER A 105 -5.55 -12.63 0.17
C SER A 105 -6.06 -11.28 0.68
N ARG A 106 -6.47 -10.41 -0.25
CA ARG A 106 -7.16 -9.17 0.11
C ARG A 106 -8.55 -9.49 0.64
N SER A 107 -9.00 -8.75 1.64
CA SER A 107 -10.40 -8.81 2.06
C SER A 107 -11.31 -8.22 0.99
N PRO A 108 -12.49 -8.80 0.73
CA PRO A 108 -13.52 -8.17 -0.10
C PRO A 108 -13.97 -6.82 0.48
N ASP A 109 -14.06 -6.73 1.79
CA ASP A 109 -14.35 -5.50 2.53
C ASP A 109 -13.07 -4.99 3.21
N GLN A 110 -12.35 -4.12 2.50
CA GLN A 110 -11.08 -3.55 2.98
C GLN A 110 -11.28 -2.45 4.04
N SER A 111 -12.50 -1.98 4.26
CA SER A 111 -12.77 -0.99 5.31
C SER A 111 -12.62 -1.61 6.70
N VAL A 112 -13.02 -2.88 6.84
CA VAL A 112 -13.02 -3.60 8.11
C VAL A 112 -11.75 -4.43 8.28
N ILE A 113 -11.41 -5.26 7.31
CA ILE A 113 -10.30 -6.23 7.35
C ILE A 113 -9.33 -5.95 6.19
N ASP A 114 -8.05 -5.80 6.51
CA ASP A 114 -7.03 -5.51 5.51
C ASP A 114 -6.65 -6.74 4.68
N ARG A 115 -6.51 -7.90 5.32
CA ARG A 115 -6.13 -9.17 4.67
C ARG A 115 -6.85 -10.36 5.32
N LEU A 116 -6.99 -11.43 4.54
CA LEU A 116 -7.42 -12.74 5.01
C LEU A 116 -6.23 -13.70 4.97
N ILE A 117 -6.02 -14.47 6.06
CA ILE A 117 -4.90 -15.39 6.21
C ILE A 117 -5.46 -16.80 6.43
N ARG A 118 -4.88 -17.78 5.73
CA ARG A 118 -5.15 -19.21 5.91
C ARG A 118 -3.84 -20.00 5.97
N ALA A 119 -3.83 -21.08 6.73
CA ALA A 119 -2.68 -21.97 6.77
C ALA A 119 -2.44 -22.68 5.44
N SER A 120 -3.52 -23.07 4.75
CA SER A 120 -3.51 -23.69 3.41
C SER A 120 -4.84 -23.43 2.70
N ASP A 121 -4.93 -23.80 1.43
CA ASP A 121 -6.18 -23.65 0.65
C ASP A 121 -7.34 -24.49 1.25
N ASN A 122 -7.02 -25.62 1.90
CA ASN A 122 -7.99 -26.50 2.55
C ASN A 122 -8.24 -26.16 4.03
N SER A 123 -7.64 -25.09 4.55
CA SER A 123 -7.86 -24.68 5.94
C SER A 123 -9.29 -24.21 6.13
N GLN A 124 -9.97 -24.79 7.13
CA GLN A 124 -11.31 -24.35 7.51
C GLN A 124 -11.28 -23.00 8.24
N VAL A 125 -10.14 -22.67 8.89
CA VAL A 125 -10.00 -21.45 9.67
C VAL A 125 -9.42 -20.34 8.82
N THR A 126 -10.08 -19.18 8.85
CA THR A 126 -9.64 -17.96 8.22
C THR A 126 -9.42 -16.88 9.27
N PHE A 127 -8.23 -16.28 9.26
CA PHE A 127 -7.94 -15.12 10.10
C PHE A 127 -8.18 -13.84 9.32
N GLY A 128 -8.97 -12.93 9.88
CA GLY A 128 -9.08 -11.56 9.40
C GLY A 128 -7.99 -10.71 10.07
N LEU A 129 -7.08 -10.18 9.27
CA LEU A 129 -6.01 -9.31 9.74
C LEU A 129 -6.44 -7.85 9.63
N LYS A 130 -6.33 -7.12 10.74
CA LYS A 130 -6.39 -5.66 10.79
C LYS A 130 -5.06 -5.11 11.30
N VAL A 131 -4.48 -4.17 10.56
CA VAL A 131 -3.22 -3.53 10.90
C VAL A 131 -3.48 -2.14 11.48
N LEU A 132 -2.82 -1.81 12.58
CA LEU A 132 -2.94 -0.54 13.28
C LEU A 132 -1.63 0.24 13.16
N SER A 133 -1.72 1.56 12.99
CA SER A 133 -0.57 2.46 12.90
C SER A 133 0.22 2.53 14.21
N ASP A 134 -0.49 2.34 15.34
CA ASP A 134 0.09 2.37 16.68
C ASP A 134 -0.71 1.47 17.64
N VAL A 135 -0.03 0.87 18.61
CA VAL A 135 -0.68 0.07 19.67
C VAL A 135 -1.59 0.90 20.57
N GLY A 136 -1.36 2.22 20.65
CA GLY A 136 -2.18 3.18 21.41
C GLY A 136 -3.47 3.59 20.69
N GLU A 137 -3.68 3.19 19.42
CA GLU A 137 -4.87 3.53 18.65
C GLU A 137 -6.14 2.88 19.19
N LEU A 138 -5.99 1.73 19.84
CA LEU A 138 -7.12 0.99 20.42
C LEU A 138 -7.61 1.64 21.72
N SER A 139 -8.80 2.21 21.69
CA SER A 139 -9.52 2.75 22.85
C SER A 139 -10.92 2.15 22.93
N GLU A 140 -11.62 2.36 24.04
CA GLU A 140 -13.01 1.92 24.22
C GLU A 140 -13.95 2.52 23.14
N ASN A 141 -13.66 3.75 22.74
CA ASN A 141 -14.45 4.52 21.78
C ASN A 141 -13.95 4.36 20.33
N TRP A 142 -13.14 3.37 20.04
CA TRP A 142 -12.68 3.15 18.68
C TRP A 142 -13.85 2.72 17.78
N ASP A 143 -14.14 3.51 16.75
CA ASP A 143 -15.33 3.38 15.89
C ASP A 143 -15.45 2.02 15.19
N SER A 144 -14.31 1.39 14.91
CA SER A 144 -14.28 0.10 14.19
C SER A 144 -14.64 -1.12 15.04
N TRP A 145 -14.86 -0.99 16.38
CA TRP A 145 -15.19 -2.15 17.23
C TRP A 145 -16.44 -2.90 16.79
N GLY A 146 -17.50 -2.16 16.42
CA GLY A 146 -18.76 -2.74 15.97
C GLY A 146 -18.60 -3.63 14.74
N GLU A 147 -17.85 -3.15 13.76
CA GLU A 147 -17.61 -3.84 12.51
C GLU A 147 -16.69 -5.05 12.68
N LEU A 148 -15.61 -4.89 13.45
CA LEU A 148 -14.66 -5.97 13.72
C LEU A 148 -15.26 -7.11 14.54
N SER A 149 -16.13 -6.80 15.52
CA SER A 149 -16.80 -7.82 16.29
C SER A 149 -17.76 -8.68 15.47
N GLN A 150 -18.35 -8.11 14.42
CA GLN A 150 -19.17 -8.87 13.47
C GLN A 150 -18.35 -9.89 12.66
N PHE A 151 -17.11 -9.60 12.36
CA PHE A 151 -16.22 -10.56 11.70
C PHE A 151 -15.90 -11.76 12.59
N ASP A 152 -15.57 -11.53 13.87
CA ASP A 152 -15.15 -12.59 14.80
C ASP A 152 -16.33 -13.47 15.27
N THR A 153 -17.55 -12.91 15.38
CA THR A 153 -18.76 -13.62 15.81
C THR A 153 -19.54 -14.24 14.66
N GLY A 154 -19.23 -13.86 13.43
CA GLY A 154 -19.97 -14.21 12.22
C GLY A 154 -19.60 -15.56 11.64
N LYS A 155 -20.37 -16.61 11.96
CA LYS A 155 -20.47 -17.84 11.18
C LYS A 155 -19.55 -19.02 11.57
N GLY A 156 -19.85 -19.63 12.68
CA GLY A 156 -19.49 -21.06 12.87
C GLY A 156 -18.07 -21.34 13.38
N GLY A 157 -17.40 -20.41 14.01
CA GLY A 157 -16.11 -20.67 14.68
C GLY A 157 -14.90 -20.80 13.74
N ASN A 158 -15.09 -20.63 12.43
CA ASN A 158 -14.03 -20.77 11.44
C ASN A 158 -13.38 -19.44 11.03
N GLN A 159 -13.76 -18.34 11.66
CA GLN A 159 -13.16 -17.02 11.44
C GLN A 159 -12.65 -16.48 12.77
N ARG A 160 -11.46 -15.89 12.74
CA ARG A 160 -10.81 -15.29 13.89
C ARG A 160 -10.22 -13.94 13.53
N LEU A 161 -10.40 -12.95 14.38
CA LEU A 161 -9.78 -11.65 14.17
C LEU A 161 -8.39 -11.62 14.81
N LEU A 162 -7.44 -11.09 14.05
CA LEU A 162 -6.07 -10.84 14.48
C LEU A 162 -5.73 -9.36 14.24
N LEU A 163 -5.43 -8.64 15.31
CA LEU A 163 -4.94 -7.27 15.23
C LEU A 163 -3.41 -7.26 15.31
N ILE A 164 -2.75 -6.51 14.42
CA ILE A 164 -1.31 -6.27 14.51
C ILE A 164 -1.07 -4.77 14.61
N GLY A 165 -0.58 -4.31 15.77
CA GLY A 165 -0.29 -2.91 16.03
C GLY A 165 1.21 -2.60 15.92
N SER A 166 1.56 -1.50 15.24
CA SER A 166 2.92 -0.96 15.29
C SER A 166 3.23 -0.51 16.71
N ASN A 167 4.37 -0.96 17.20
CA ASN A 167 4.83 -0.61 18.54
C ASN A 167 6.21 0.06 18.55
N SER A 168 6.71 0.49 17.40
CA SER A 168 7.97 1.21 17.33
C SER A 168 7.79 2.66 17.79
N ILE A 169 8.67 3.10 18.70
CA ILE A 169 8.82 4.49 19.11
C ILE A 169 10.08 5.00 18.40
N HIS A 170 9.90 5.97 17.49
CA HIS A 170 11.01 6.68 16.88
C HIS A 170 11.20 8.00 17.63
N ASP A 171 12.26 8.07 18.42
CA ASP A 171 12.78 9.34 18.90
C ASP A 171 13.84 9.83 17.88
N GLU A 172 13.71 11.07 17.42
CA GLU A 172 14.69 11.67 16.53
C GLU A 172 16.06 11.71 17.23
N GLY A 173 17.02 10.96 16.68
CA GLY A 173 18.40 10.91 17.18
C GLY A 173 18.82 9.63 17.91
N GLU A 174 17.94 8.64 18.07
CA GLU A 174 18.34 7.34 18.64
C GLU A 174 18.60 6.29 17.57
N ASP A 175 19.77 5.62 17.63
CA ASP A 175 20.15 4.53 16.71
C ASP A 175 19.34 3.25 16.91
N LYS A 176 18.68 3.08 18.06
CA LYS A 176 17.93 1.86 18.39
C LYS A 176 16.45 2.16 18.57
N PRO A 177 15.57 1.45 17.86
CA PRO A 177 14.13 1.60 18.04
C PRO A 177 13.73 1.16 19.46
N LYS A 178 13.00 2.01 20.16
CA LYS A 178 12.26 1.64 21.37
C LYS A 178 10.92 1.04 20.97
N PHE A 179 10.41 0.13 21.78
CA PHE A 179 9.14 -0.54 21.53
C PHE A 179 8.20 -0.35 22.73
N SER A 180 6.97 0.09 22.43
CA SER A 180 5.88 0.15 23.40
C SER A 180 5.10 -1.18 23.43
N ASP A 181 4.22 -1.34 24.40
CA ASP A 181 3.25 -2.44 24.46
C ASP A 181 1.83 -1.87 24.56
N PHE A 182 0.83 -2.70 24.35
CA PHE A 182 -0.55 -2.33 24.61
C PHE A 182 -0.75 -1.92 26.06
N SER A 183 -1.50 -0.84 26.30
CA SER A 183 -1.83 -0.40 27.66
C SER A 183 -2.62 -1.48 28.43
N ALA A 184 -2.59 -1.44 29.75
CA ALA A 184 -3.35 -2.38 30.58
C ALA A 184 -4.86 -2.34 30.28
N ASN A 185 -5.41 -1.14 30.04
CA ASN A 185 -6.80 -0.96 29.64
C ASN A 185 -7.09 -1.61 28.29
N THR A 186 -6.22 -1.41 27.29
CA THR A 186 -6.35 -2.03 25.97
C THR A 186 -6.28 -3.57 26.08
N GLN A 187 -5.39 -4.12 26.90
CA GLN A 187 -5.28 -5.56 27.10
C GLN A 187 -6.57 -6.13 27.72
N SER A 188 -7.14 -5.46 28.73
CA SER A 188 -8.41 -5.84 29.32
C SER A 188 -9.57 -5.79 28.34
N LEU A 189 -9.60 -4.76 27.49
CA LEU A 189 -10.61 -4.59 26.45
C LEU A 189 -10.52 -5.70 25.40
N LEU A 190 -9.33 -6.02 24.91
CA LEU A 190 -9.10 -7.12 23.97
C LEU A 190 -9.53 -8.47 24.55
N SER A 191 -9.22 -8.72 25.83
CA SER A 191 -9.62 -9.94 26.53
C SER A 191 -11.14 -10.02 26.67
N SER A 192 -11.81 -8.94 27.06
CA SER A 192 -13.28 -8.91 27.22
C SER A 192 -14.02 -9.14 25.89
N LYS A 193 -13.42 -8.74 24.78
CA LYS A 193 -13.97 -8.93 23.43
C LYS A 193 -13.52 -10.25 22.77
N SER A 194 -12.68 -11.05 23.45
CA SER A 194 -12.07 -12.28 22.90
C SER A 194 -11.25 -12.07 21.64
N ILE A 195 -10.81 -10.85 21.36
CA ILE A 195 -10.03 -10.49 20.18
C ILE A 195 -8.55 -10.70 20.47
N VAL A 196 -7.83 -11.31 19.52
CA VAL A 196 -6.38 -11.53 19.65
C VAL A 196 -5.63 -10.38 18.99
N ALA A 197 -4.70 -9.79 19.73
CA ALA A 197 -3.81 -8.77 19.20
C ALA A 197 -2.35 -9.13 19.44
N MET A 198 -1.45 -8.65 18.59
CA MET A 198 -0.01 -8.72 18.80
C MET A 198 0.67 -7.46 18.28
N THR A 199 1.90 -7.21 18.75
CA THR A 199 2.71 -6.11 18.25
C THR A 199 3.49 -6.52 17.00
N THR A 200 3.91 -5.57 16.20
CA THR A 200 4.80 -5.83 15.05
C THR A 200 6.11 -6.51 15.48
N LEU A 201 6.65 -6.19 16.66
CA LEU A 201 7.81 -6.88 17.23
C LEU A 201 7.54 -8.35 17.54
N THR A 202 6.36 -8.68 18.11
CA THR A 202 5.96 -10.06 18.35
C THR A 202 5.82 -10.83 17.04
N PHE A 203 5.21 -10.23 16.03
CA PHE A 203 5.11 -10.82 14.69
C PHE A 203 6.49 -11.05 14.07
N TYR A 204 7.42 -10.09 14.19
CA TYR A 204 8.80 -10.27 13.75
C TYR A 204 9.50 -11.46 14.44
N LYS A 205 9.35 -11.59 15.77
CA LYS A 205 9.89 -12.73 16.52
C LYS A 205 9.33 -14.07 16.02
N ILE A 206 8.03 -14.13 15.73
CA ILE A 206 7.38 -15.31 15.14
C ILE A 206 8.00 -15.62 13.77
N TYR A 207 8.12 -14.62 12.90
CA TYR A 207 8.73 -14.77 11.59
C TYR A 207 10.15 -15.36 11.69
N ILE A 208 11.01 -14.79 12.53
CA ILE A 208 12.38 -15.28 12.74
C ILE A 208 12.39 -16.70 13.33
N LEU A 209 11.47 -17.01 14.23
CA LEU A 209 11.34 -18.35 14.81
C LEU A 209 11.02 -19.40 13.73
N CYS A 210 10.06 -19.10 12.85
CA CYS A 210 9.70 -20.00 11.76
C CYS A 210 10.86 -20.18 10.78
N GLN A 211 11.54 -19.10 10.40
CA GLN A 211 12.67 -19.13 9.47
C GLN A 211 13.89 -19.86 10.02
N LYS A 212 14.28 -19.59 11.28
CA LYS A 212 15.53 -20.12 11.86
C LYS A 212 15.38 -21.50 12.51
N LYS A 213 14.22 -21.80 13.10
CA LYS A 213 14.00 -23.02 13.89
C LYS A 213 13.05 -24.00 13.20
N ASN A 214 12.68 -23.77 11.95
CA ASN A 214 11.76 -24.61 11.17
C ASN A 214 10.42 -24.89 11.91
N VAL A 215 9.96 -23.93 12.70
CA VAL A 215 8.65 -24.05 13.33
C VAL A 215 7.58 -23.88 12.25
N ASN A 216 6.63 -24.82 12.22
CA ASN A 216 5.56 -24.76 11.23
C ASN A 216 4.66 -23.52 11.48
N PRO A 217 4.54 -22.58 10.52
CA PRO A 217 3.69 -21.42 10.66
C PRO A 217 2.21 -21.76 10.93
N ALA A 218 1.70 -22.88 10.43
CA ALA A 218 0.34 -23.36 10.72
C ALA A 218 0.15 -23.65 12.22
N ALA A 219 1.17 -24.21 12.89
CA ALA A 219 1.10 -24.45 14.35
C ALA A 219 1.01 -23.14 15.14
N ILE A 220 1.66 -22.07 14.66
CA ILE A 220 1.53 -20.74 15.28
C ILE A 220 0.10 -20.19 15.08
N LEU A 221 -0.48 -20.36 13.89
CA LEU A 221 -1.88 -19.95 13.66
C LEU A 221 -2.85 -20.74 14.56
N ASP A 222 -2.60 -22.03 14.79
CA ASP A 222 -3.41 -22.85 15.72
C ASP A 222 -3.30 -22.34 17.17
N LEU A 223 -2.11 -21.91 17.59
CA LEU A 223 -1.93 -21.29 18.92
C LEU A 223 -2.70 -19.97 19.03
N ILE A 224 -2.66 -19.13 17.99
CA ILE A 224 -3.41 -17.87 17.94
C ILE A 224 -4.92 -18.18 17.95
N GLN A 225 -5.37 -19.19 17.22
CA GLN A 225 -6.78 -19.61 17.19
C GLN A 225 -7.30 -20.01 18.58
N ARG A 226 -6.51 -20.76 19.33
CA ARG A 226 -6.87 -21.24 20.68
C ARG A 226 -6.68 -20.19 21.77
N HIS A 227 -6.09 -19.04 21.45
CA HIS A 227 -5.88 -17.98 22.43
C HIS A 227 -7.22 -17.39 22.89
N PRO A 228 -7.48 -17.23 24.19
CA PRO A 228 -8.81 -16.82 24.71
C PRO A 228 -9.18 -15.37 24.31
N GLY A 229 -8.24 -14.58 23.85
CA GLY A 229 -8.33 -13.14 23.59
C GLY A 229 -7.27 -12.38 24.37
N GLY A 230 -7.07 -11.10 24.04
CA GLY A 230 -6.01 -10.28 24.64
C GLY A 230 -4.72 -10.26 23.81
N VAL A 231 -3.62 -9.88 24.42
CA VAL A 231 -2.34 -9.72 23.74
C VAL A 231 -1.59 -11.05 23.67
N PHE A 232 -1.39 -11.53 22.44
CA PHE A 232 -0.59 -12.72 22.18
C PHE A 232 0.90 -12.42 22.36
N ARG A 233 1.58 -13.18 23.20
CA ARG A 233 3.02 -13.07 23.47
C ARG A 233 3.68 -14.43 23.26
N LEU A 234 4.62 -14.50 22.34
CA LEU A 234 5.31 -15.73 21.98
C LEU A 234 6.03 -16.37 23.18
N GLU A 235 6.59 -15.56 24.08
CA GLU A 235 7.36 -16.00 25.24
C GLU A 235 6.53 -16.86 26.22
N GLN A 236 5.23 -16.65 26.29
CA GLN A 236 4.33 -17.44 27.14
C GLN A 236 4.23 -18.91 26.67
N TYR A 237 4.28 -19.11 25.34
CA TYR A 237 4.18 -20.44 24.74
C TYR A 237 5.52 -21.18 24.71
N MET A 238 6.62 -20.44 24.56
CA MET A 238 7.97 -21.02 24.58
C MET A 238 8.34 -21.59 25.96
N LYS A 239 7.87 -20.98 27.05
CA LYS A 239 8.11 -21.44 28.42
C LYS A 239 7.32 -22.72 28.77
N SER A 240 6.09 -22.82 28.30
CA SER A 240 5.25 -24.00 28.56
C SER A 240 5.76 -25.26 27.82
N SER A 241 6.32 -25.12 26.61
CA SER A 241 6.90 -26.25 25.89
C SER A 241 8.24 -26.74 26.44
N SER A 242 9.00 -25.90 27.13
CA SER A 242 10.27 -26.30 27.78
C SER A 242 10.05 -26.94 29.17
N GLN A 243 8.88 -26.83 29.76
CA GLN A 243 8.50 -27.49 31.03
C GLN A 243 7.83 -28.85 30.84
N ALA A 244 7.42 -29.17 29.60
CA ALA A 244 6.74 -30.42 29.23
C ALA A 244 7.68 -31.44 28.58
N ALA A 245 8.96 -31.14 28.44
CA ALA A 245 10.03 -32.01 27.95
C ALA A 245 10.98 -32.39 29.10
#